data_ba38f099f38eedccf643b206468fcced
#
_entry.id   ba38f099f38eedccf643b206468fcced
#
_cell.length_a   1.000
_cell.length_b   1.000
_cell.length_c   1.000
_cell.angle_alpha   90.00
_cell.angle_beta   90.00
_cell.angle_gamma   90.00
#
_symmetry.space_group_name_H-M   'P 1'
#
loop_
_entity.id
_entity.type
_entity.pdbx_description
1 polymer ?
#
loop_
_entity_poly.entity_id
_entity_poly.type
_entity_poly.pdbx_seq_one_letter_code
_entity_poly.pdbx_strand_id
1 'polypeptide(L)'
;VILTALRRGISKRCPHCGEGPLFSGWSHHLERCPVCGLVYEPNPGDTWAFTIIGDRVPVAAIIVLIYFGYGRTHHVLGLATFAILGVVLVWTAPNRWGAGIALHYLSRVYWPDPQDPVPPLR
;
A
#
# COMPACT_ATOMS: atom_id res chain seq x y z
N VAL A 1 -8.48 15.35 -4.70
CA VAL A 1 -7.41 14.70 -5.50
C VAL A 1 -6.65 13.68 -4.68
N ILE A 2 -6.12 14.09 -3.52
CA ILE A 2 -5.35 13.18 -2.65
C ILE A 2 -6.21 12.00 -2.18
N LEU A 3 -7.37 12.30 -1.64
CA LEU A 3 -8.28 11.27 -1.12
C LEU A 3 -8.78 10.33 -2.24
N THR A 4 -9.05 10.88 -3.40
CA THR A 4 -9.47 10.10 -4.58
C THR A 4 -8.38 9.13 -5.02
N ALA A 5 -7.14 9.60 -5.13
CA ALA A 5 -6.01 8.75 -5.50
C ALA A 5 -5.75 7.64 -4.47
N LEU A 6 -5.78 7.98 -3.18
CA LEU A 6 -5.62 7.00 -2.10
C LEU A 6 -6.73 5.95 -2.11
N ARG A 7 -7.98 6.38 -2.27
CA ARG A 7 -9.12 5.47 -2.35
C ARG A 7 -8.99 4.50 -3.52
N ARG A 8 -8.57 4.99 -4.68
CA ARG A 8 -8.34 4.15 -5.86
C ARG A 8 -7.23 3.14 -5.61
N GLY A 9 -6.10 3.59 -5.04
CA GLY A 9 -4.99 2.71 -4.69
C GLY A 9 -5.38 1.62 -3.70
N ILE A 10 -6.08 1.97 -2.63
CA ILE A 10 -6.58 1.01 -1.64
C ILE A 10 -7.54 0.01 -2.29
N SER A 11 -8.34 0.45 -3.25
CA SER A 11 -9.26 -0.41 -4.00
C SER A 11 -8.58 -1.23 -5.10
N LYS A 12 -7.24 -1.24 -5.16
CA LYS A 12 -6.43 -1.94 -6.17
C LYS A 12 -6.70 -1.45 -7.59
N ARG A 13 -6.94 -0.16 -7.73
CA ARG A 13 -7.17 0.50 -9.01
C ARG A 13 -6.10 1.54 -9.27
N CYS A 14 -5.89 1.86 -10.55
CA CYS A 14 -4.93 2.89 -10.93
C CYS A 14 -5.27 4.23 -10.25
N PRO A 15 -4.32 4.85 -9.54
CA PRO A 15 -4.58 6.12 -8.87
C PRO A 15 -4.81 7.28 -9.84
N HIS A 16 -4.34 7.14 -11.07
CA HIS A 16 -4.46 8.19 -12.09
C HIS A 16 -5.83 8.18 -12.79
N CYS A 17 -6.22 7.06 -13.42
CA CYS A 17 -7.47 6.96 -14.15
C CYS A 17 -8.62 6.33 -13.35
N GLY A 18 -8.30 5.50 -12.36
CA GLY A 18 -9.29 4.79 -11.55
C GLY A 18 -9.96 3.59 -12.22
N GLU A 19 -9.64 3.32 -13.47
CA GLU A 19 -10.29 2.25 -14.24
C GLU A 19 -9.39 1.01 -14.40
N GLY A 20 -8.09 1.22 -14.63
CA GLY A 20 -7.15 0.14 -14.82
C GLY A 20 -6.86 -0.64 -13.54
N PRO A 21 -6.59 -1.97 -13.65
CA PRO A 21 -6.18 -2.77 -12.51
C PRO A 21 -4.77 -2.39 -12.05
N LEU A 22 -4.53 -2.46 -10.74
CA LEU A 22 -3.21 -2.22 -10.16
C LEU A 22 -2.40 -3.52 -10.05
N PHE A 23 -3.07 -4.65 -9.86
CA PHE A 23 -2.46 -5.96 -9.66
C PHE A 23 -2.91 -6.96 -10.71
N SER A 24 -1.99 -7.83 -11.15
CA SER A 24 -2.31 -8.96 -12.03
C SER A 24 -2.69 -10.21 -11.24
N GLY A 25 -2.38 -10.26 -9.95
CA GLY A 25 -2.69 -11.34 -9.04
C GLY A 25 -2.99 -10.79 -7.66
N TRP A 26 -2.84 -11.62 -6.64
CA TRP A 26 -3.15 -11.20 -5.28
C TRP A 26 -2.23 -10.08 -4.77
N SER A 27 -0.92 -10.15 -5.05
CA SER A 27 0.05 -9.18 -4.56
C SER A 27 1.07 -8.75 -5.61
N HIS A 28 0.91 -9.14 -6.87
CA HIS A 28 1.83 -8.83 -7.95
C HIS A 28 1.32 -7.63 -8.73
N HIS A 29 1.93 -6.45 -8.53
CA HIS A 29 1.51 -5.25 -9.24
C HIS A 29 1.96 -5.29 -10.71
N LEU A 30 1.16 -4.63 -11.57
CA LEU A 30 1.51 -4.44 -12.96
C LEU A 30 2.59 -3.35 -13.08
N GLU A 31 3.40 -3.42 -14.12
CA GLU A 31 4.40 -2.38 -14.40
C GLU A 31 3.74 -1.08 -14.85
N ARG A 32 2.65 -1.19 -15.60
CA ARG A 32 1.98 -0.06 -16.24
C ARG A 32 0.49 -0.27 -16.27
N CYS A 33 -0.27 0.81 -16.12
CA CYS A 33 -1.71 0.76 -16.29
C CYS A 33 -2.08 0.48 -17.75
N PRO A 34 -2.90 -0.55 -18.03
CA PRO A 34 -3.31 -0.86 -19.40
C PRO A 34 -4.28 0.16 -19.99
N VAL A 35 -4.88 1.02 -19.18
CA VAL A 35 -5.88 2.00 -19.61
C VAL A 35 -5.24 3.35 -19.90
N CYS A 36 -4.51 3.94 -18.96
CA CYS A 36 -3.94 5.28 -19.10
C CYS A 36 -2.42 5.29 -19.37
N GLY A 37 -1.73 4.15 -19.21
CA GLY A 37 -0.30 4.06 -19.45
C GLY A 37 0.58 4.55 -18.30
N LEU A 38 0.01 4.86 -17.14
CA LEU A 38 0.80 5.27 -15.96
C LEU A 38 1.75 4.15 -15.55
N VAL A 39 3.03 4.46 -15.45
CA VAL A 39 4.02 3.55 -14.87
C VAL A 39 3.90 3.62 -13.35
N TYR A 40 3.55 2.50 -12.72
CA TYR A 40 3.29 2.46 -11.28
C TYR A 40 4.57 2.64 -10.46
N GLU A 41 5.64 1.97 -10.86
CA GLU A 41 6.92 2.03 -10.18
C GLU A 41 8.02 2.20 -11.23
N PRO A 42 8.36 3.45 -11.62
CA PRO A 42 9.36 3.70 -12.66
C PRO A 42 10.73 3.12 -12.33
N ASN A 43 11.14 3.18 -11.07
CA ASN A 43 12.38 2.60 -10.60
C ASN A 43 12.08 1.55 -9.53
N PRO A 44 12.74 0.37 -9.56
CA PRO A 44 12.58 -0.63 -8.51
C PRO A 44 12.86 -0.03 -7.12
N GLY A 45 11.93 -0.19 -6.20
CA GLY A 45 12.07 0.30 -4.83
C GLY A 45 11.54 1.70 -4.57
N ASP A 46 10.96 2.39 -5.55
CA ASP A 46 10.39 3.74 -5.34
C ASP A 46 9.30 3.77 -4.27
N THR A 47 8.50 2.71 -4.18
CA THR A 47 7.44 2.59 -3.17
C THR A 47 7.92 1.97 -1.86
N TRP A 48 9.19 1.67 -1.75
CA TRP A 48 9.76 0.94 -0.62
C TRP A 48 9.50 1.62 0.73
N ALA A 49 9.73 2.92 0.81
CA ALA A 49 9.51 3.68 2.06
C ALA A 49 8.04 3.62 2.50
N PHE A 50 7.12 3.77 1.58
CA PHE A 50 5.68 3.70 1.86
C PHE A 50 5.24 2.29 2.24
N THR A 51 5.84 1.28 1.63
CA THR A 51 5.58 -0.13 1.96
C THR A 51 6.06 -0.46 3.37
N ILE A 52 7.24 0.01 3.76
CA ILE A 52 7.76 -0.17 5.11
C ILE A 52 6.84 0.46 6.14
N ILE A 53 6.46 1.72 5.95
CA ILE A 53 5.54 2.40 6.86
C ILE A 53 4.20 1.68 6.93
N GLY A 54 3.70 1.19 5.79
CA GLY A 54 2.43 0.47 5.73
C GLY A 54 2.44 -0.92 6.37
N ASP A 55 3.57 -1.61 6.35
CA ASP A 55 3.67 -3.00 6.81
C ASP A 55 4.41 -3.13 8.14
N ARG A 56 5.58 -2.54 8.24
CA ARG A 56 6.48 -2.76 9.38
C ARG A 56 6.03 -2.03 10.64
N VAL A 57 5.56 -0.82 10.50
CA VAL A 57 5.14 -0.01 11.65
C VAL A 57 3.91 -0.61 12.35
N PRO A 58 2.82 -1.00 11.64
CA PRO A 58 1.69 -1.69 12.27
C PRO A 58 2.09 -3.00 12.94
N VAL A 59 2.91 -3.81 12.30
CA VAL A 59 3.38 -5.08 12.87
C VAL A 59 4.17 -4.84 14.15
N ALA A 60 5.09 -3.89 14.14
CA ALA A 60 5.87 -3.53 15.33
C ALA A 60 4.98 -3.03 16.46
N ALA A 61 4.00 -2.18 16.15
CA ALA A 61 3.04 -1.67 17.14
C ALA A 61 2.23 -2.79 17.78
N ILE A 62 1.76 -3.76 16.99
CA ILE A 62 1.02 -4.92 17.50
C ILE A 62 1.88 -5.77 18.44
N ILE A 63 3.12 -6.05 18.05
CA ILE A 63 4.07 -6.82 18.87
C ILE A 63 4.32 -6.12 20.21
N VAL A 64 4.55 -4.81 20.18
CA VAL A 64 4.79 -4.02 21.38
C VAL A 64 3.58 -4.04 22.32
N LEU A 65 2.38 -3.82 21.78
CA LEU A 65 1.15 -3.84 22.57
C LEU A 65 0.91 -5.18 23.25
N ILE A 66 1.10 -6.28 22.52
CA ILE A 66 0.88 -7.63 23.05
C ILE A 66 1.95 -7.98 24.08
N TYR A 67 3.21 -7.67 23.81
CA TYR A 67 4.31 -8.02 24.69
C TYR A 67 4.29 -7.23 26.00
N PHE A 68 4.11 -5.91 25.94
CA PHE A 68 4.21 -5.05 27.13
C PHE A 68 2.91 -4.87 27.91
N GLY A 69 1.78 -5.10 27.31
CA GLY A 69 0.49 -4.89 27.97
C GLY A 69 -0.31 -6.18 28.12
N TYR A 70 -0.84 -6.62 27.03
CA TYR A 70 -1.89 -7.62 27.01
C TYR A 70 -1.37 -9.05 27.17
N GLY A 71 -0.26 -9.37 26.53
CA GLY A 71 0.29 -10.72 26.53
C GLY A 71 0.95 -11.16 27.84
N ARG A 72 1.24 -10.22 28.73
CA ARG A 72 1.86 -10.54 30.04
C ARG A 72 0.85 -11.12 31.03
N THR A 73 -0.40 -10.70 30.94
CA THR A 73 -1.47 -11.12 31.87
C THR A 73 -2.40 -12.16 31.24
N HIS A 74 -2.52 -12.17 29.90
CA HIS A 74 -3.46 -13.03 29.15
C HIS A 74 -2.75 -13.67 27.97
N HIS A 75 -1.96 -14.72 28.21
CA HIS A 75 -1.17 -15.36 27.16
C HIS A 75 -2.01 -15.91 26.02
N VAL A 76 -3.12 -16.60 26.32
CA VAL A 76 -4.00 -17.20 25.29
C VAL A 76 -4.70 -16.13 24.47
N LEU A 77 -5.25 -15.11 25.14
CA LEU A 77 -5.89 -13.98 24.45
C LEU A 77 -4.90 -13.16 23.63
N GLY A 78 -3.70 -12.96 24.15
CA GLY A 78 -2.62 -12.28 23.44
C GLY A 78 -2.22 -13.02 22.16
N LEU A 79 -2.08 -14.33 22.23
CA LEU A 79 -1.75 -15.17 21.07
C LEU A 79 -2.89 -15.17 20.05
N ALA A 80 -4.15 -15.30 20.49
CA ALA A 80 -5.31 -15.25 19.62
C ALA A 80 -5.43 -13.89 18.91
N THR A 81 -5.23 -12.79 19.64
CA THR A 81 -5.25 -11.43 19.08
C THR A 81 -4.14 -11.26 18.05
N PHE A 82 -2.94 -11.73 18.35
CA PHE A 82 -1.82 -11.69 17.41
C PHE A 82 -2.13 -12.46 16.12
N ALA A 83 -2.70 -13.66 16.23
CA ALA A 83 -3.06 -14.48 15.08
C ALA A 83 -4.13 -13.80 14.21
N ILE A 84 -5.18 -13.26 14.83
CA ILE A 84 -6.27 -12.57 14.11
C ILE A 84 -5.73 -11.32 13.39
N LEU A 85 -4.97 -10.50 14.10
CA LEU A 85 -4.39 -9.29 13.51
C LEU A 85 -3.38 -9.62 12.40
N GLY A 86 -2.62 -10.70 12.55
CA GLY A 86 -1.71 -11.20 11.52
C GLY A 86 -2.45 -11.61 10.26
N VAL A 87 -3.56 -12.32 10.38
CA VAL A 87 -4.41 -12.70 9.25
C VAL A 87 -4.98 -11.47 8.54
N VAL A 88 -5.47 -10.50 9.30
CA VAL A 88 -5.99 -9.24 8.74
C VAL A 88 -4.89 -8.49 7.99
N LEU A 89 -3.69 -8.40 8.56
CA LEU A 89 -2.55 -7.75 7.91
C LEU A 89 -2.16 -8.41 6.59
N VAL A 90 -2.11 -9.74 6.57
CA VAL A 90 -1.80 -10.49 5.35
C VAL A 90 -2.89 -10.28 4.29
N TRP A 91 -4.15 -10.35 4.69
CA TRP A 91 -5.27 -10.19 3.78
C TRP A 91 -5.34 -8.79 3.16
N THR A 92 -5.00 -7.76 3.93
CA THR A 92 -5.03 -6.37 3.46
C THR A 92 -3.69 -5.90 2.85
N ALA A 93 -2.69 -6.76 2.75
CA ALA A 93 -1.38 -6.42 2.21
C ALA A 93 -1.44 -5.77 0.80
N PRO A 94 -2.20 -6.33 -0.19
CA PRO A 94 -2.30 -5.69 -1.49
C PRO A 94 -2.94 -4.30 -1.44
N ASN A 95 -3.92 -4.11 -0.57
CA ASN A 95 -4.57 -2.81 -0.39
C ASN A 95 -3.60 -1.76 0.14
N ARG A 96 -2.76 -2.13 1.11
CA ARG A 96 -1.72 -1.23 1.63
C ARG A 96 -0.66 -0.94 0.60
N TRP A 97 -0.26 -1.92 -0.19
CA TRP A 97 0.68 -1.72 -1.29
C TRP A 97 0.07 -0.76 -2.33
N GLY A 98 -1.21 -0.93 -2.67
CA GLY A 98 -1.92 0.00 -3.54
C GLY A 98 -1.94 1.42 -3.00
N ALA A 99 -2.13 1.59 -1.68
CA ALA A 99 -2.01 2.90 -1.03
C ALA A 99 -0.59 3.46 -1.17
N GLY A 100 0.44 2.64 -1.03
CA GLY A 100 1.83 3.05 -1.22
C GLY A 100 2.10 3.54 -2.64
N ILE A 101 1.61 2.82 -3.64
CA ILE A 101 1.72 3.23 -5.05
C ILE A 101 0.96 4.54 -5.28
N ALA A 102 -0.22 4.72 -4.68
CA ALA A 102 -0.98 5.97 -4.78
C ALA A 102 -0.24 7.14 -4.14
N LEU A 103 0.42 6.94 -3.00
CA LEU A 103 1.24 7.96 -2.36
C LEU A 103 2.44 8.34 -3.23
N HIS A 104 3.10 7.36 -3.83
CA HIS A 104 4.19 7.61 -4.77
C HIS A 104 3.70 8.39 -6.00
N TYR A 105 2.54 8.02 -6.55
CA TYR A 105 1.91 8.75 -7.64
C TYR A 105 1.65 10.21 -7.25
N LEU A 106 1.10 10.45 -6.05
CA LEU A 106 0.84 11.79 -5.56
C LEU A 106 2.14 12.60 -5.41
N SER A 107 3.22 11.97 -4.96
CA SER A 107 4.51 12.63 -4.88
C SER A 107 5.00 13.10 -6.26
N ARG A 108 4.76 12.31 -7.30
CA ARG A 108 5.10 12.67 -8.68
C ARG A 108 4.22 13.80 -9.24
N VAL A 109 2.98 13.89 -8.78
CA VAL A 109 2.06 14.97 -9.17
C VAL A 109 2.46 16.30 -8.54
N TYR A 110 2.82 16.28 -7.25
CA TYR A 110 3.19 17.50 -6.52
C TYR A 110 4.64 17.92 -6.75
N TRP A 111 5.53 16.97 -6.98
CA TRP A 111 6.94 17.22 -7.31
C TRP A 111 7.28 16.50 -8.61
N PRO A 112 6.94 17.11 -9.78
CA PRO A 112 7.15 16.44 -11.06
C PRO A 112 8.62 16.19 -11.33
N ASP A 113 8.93 14.97 -11.77
CA ASP A 113 10.26 14.61 -12.25
C ASP A 113 10.24 14.59 -13.78
N PRO A 114 11.14 15.35 -14.45
CA PRO A 114 11.25 15.31 -15.92
C PRO A 114 11.54 13.94 -16.49
N GLN A 115 12.17 13.06 -15.70
CA GLN A 115 12.50 11.70 -16.12
C GLN A 115 11.33 10.72 -15.99
N ASP A 116 10.34 11.06 -15.15
CA ASP A 116 9.18 10.22 -14.87
C ASP A 116 7.87 11.01 -15.03
N PRO A 117 7.51 11.40 -16.26
CA PRO A 117 6.33 12.21 -16.48
C PRO A 117 5.05 11.40 -16.19
N VAL A 118 4.11 12.04 -15.50
CA VAL A 118 2.77 11.49 -15.32
C VAL A 118 1.97 11.75 -16.60
N PRO A 119 1.28 10.72 -17.17
CA PRO A 119 0.45 10.93 -18.35
C PRO A 119 -0.64 11.96 -18.10
N PRO A 120 -1.09 12.73 -19.11
CA PRO A 120 -2.21 13.64 -18.95
C PRO A 120 -3.50 12.88 -18.67
N LEU A 121 -4.38 13.50 -17.91
CA LEU A 121 -5.73 12.97 -17.68
C LEU A 121 -6.48 12.98 -19.01
N ARG A 122 -7.10 11.85 -19.32
CA ARG A 122 -7.96 11.72 -20.50
C ARG A 122 -9.42 12.03 -20.16
#